data_392b044f8000c8053a7756f89b33b86e
#
_entry.id   392b044f8000c8053a7756f89b33b86e
#
_cell.length_a   1.000
_cell.length_b   1.000
_cell.length_c   1.000
_cell.angle_alpha   90.00
_cell.angle_beta   90.00
_cell.angle_gamma   90.00
#
_symmetry.space_group_name_H-M   'P 1'
#
loop_
_entity.id
_entity.type
_entity.pdbx_description
1 polymer ?
#
loop_
_entity_poly.entity_id
_entity_poly.type
_entity_poly.pdbx_seq_one_letter_code
_entity_poly.pdbx_strand_id
1 'polypeptide(L)'
;MQLIERILTCYGWEGAALAGVLLLLLGVQLYYYIFVYGRIPGYRNNRRPTIRETEPPVSVIVPMFSEDYSFVEERLPLILAQSYPDFEVVIVYVGHDTDFYADLVRLKQSFPLITTTKIHLDPRFPISRKMALNVGIKSAHYECMVFTSTDACPQTDRWLSLMAKGFMRGDIVLGYCGVERLKGFTNYMMRAWRMMHAVDWIARAVRRRPYRGILHNFGFTKHVYFGANGFSHLNMNIGEDDLFLQQVMTRDNVSVILSPRATLREKVWGGMSWWMGNLRYYGSAFRFYPQAVKNYIQWELGSRSLFFLAVICAVAVMPLEYKLGALLLLAARYVTVFVEVRRIAQRLGEERLMSRYFIYDLLSPLWALALGVMLLRRDDRVWR
;
A
#
# COMPACT_ATOMS: atom_id res chain seq x y z
N MET A 1 -6.53 31.07 -34.05
CA MET A 1 -7.91 31.26 -34.55
C MET A 1 -8.18 30.44 -35.80
N GLN A 2 -7.42 30.60 -36.90
CA GLN A 2 -7.65 29.85 -38.16
C GLN A 2 -7.67 28.31 -38.03
N LEU A 3 -6.88 27.71 -37.13
CA LEU A 3 -6.88 26.26 -36.92
C LEU A 3 -8.17 25.78 -36.23
N ILE A 4 -8.66 26.55 -35.27
CA ILE A 4 -9.92 26.26 -34.55
C ILE A 4 -11.13 26.41 -35.48
N GLU A 5 -11.15 27.45 -36.31
CA GLU A 5 -12.19 27.63 -37.32
C GLU A 5 -12.20 26.52 -38.37
N ARG A 6 -11.04 26.08 -38.86
CA ARG A 6 -10.94 24.92 -39.77
C ARG A 6 -11.45 23.64 -39.13
N ILE A 7 -11.14 23.37 -37.86
CA ILE A 7 -11.62 22.22 -37.12
C ILE A 7 -13.14 22.27 -36.98
N LEU A 8 -13.72 23.42 -36.63
CA LEU A 8 -15.16 23.62 -36.50
C LEU A 8 -15.93 23.53 -37.82
N THR A 9 -15.36 24.03 -38.90
CA THR A 9 -16.00 24.02 -40.23
C THR A 9 -15.91 22.68 -40.95
N CYS A 10 -14.81 21.92 -40.77
CA CYS A 10 -14.60 20.64 -41.44
C CYS A 10 -15.20 19.43 -40.68
N TYR A 11 -15.30 19.49 -39.32
CA TYR A 11 -15.56 18.32 -38.51
C TYR A 11 -16.70 18.49 -37.49
N GLY A 12 -17.34 19.67 -37.47
CA GLY A 12 -18.42 19.97 -36.53
C GLY A 12 -17.95 20.19 -35.08
N TRP A 13 -18.82 20.77 -34.29
CA TRP A 13 -18.56 21.06 -32.87
C TRP A 13 -18.33 19.79 -32.02
N GLU A 14 -18.89 18.64 -32.42
CA GLU A 14 -18.77 17.37 -31.71
C GLU A 14 -17.33 16.85 -31.70
N GLY A 15 -16.63 16.93 -32.83
CA GLY A 15 -15.23 16.54 -32.92
C GLY A 15 -14.32 17.44 -32.08
N ALA A 16 -14.57 18.76 -32.12
CA ALA A 16 -13.83 19.73 -31.30
C ALA A 16 -14.08 19.50 -29.79
N ALA A 17 -15.31 19.20 -29.40
CA ALA A 17 -15.67 18.88 -28.01
C ALA A 17 -14.94 17.60 -27.51
N LEU A 18 -14.95 16.53 -28.32
CA LEU A 18 -14.24 15.29 -27.97
C LEU A 18 -12.73 15.49 -27.86
N ALA A 19 -12.12 16.26 -28.77
CA ALA A 19 -10.71 16.62 -28.70
C ALA A 19 -10.40 17.42 -27.41
N GLY A 20 -11.25 18.39 -27.06
CA GLY A 20 -11.13 19.16 -25.81
C GLY A 20 -11.22 18.26 -24.57
N VAL A 21 -12.16 17.31 -24.53
CA VAL A 21 -12.29 16.33 -23.43
C VAL A 21 -11.05 15.44 -23.35
N LEU A 22 -10.54 14.93 -24.46
CA LEU A 22 -9.32 14.12 -24.49
C LEU A 22 -8.09 14.87 -23.95
N LEU A 23 -7.92 16.13 -24.37
CA LEU A 23 -6.82 16.97 -23.88
C LEU A 23 -6.93 17.27 -22.39
N LEU A 24 -8.13 17.58 -21.90
CA LEU A 24 -8.37 17.82 -20.47
C LEU A 24 -8.07 16.57 -19.66
N LEU A 25 -8.59 15.41 -20.05
CA LEU A 25 -8.37 14.15 -19.36
C LEU A 25 -6.89 13.73 -19.40
N LEU A 26 -6.21 13.93 -20.54
CA LEU A 26 -4.76 13.76 -20.63
C LEU A 26 -4.05 14.68 -19.65
N GLY A 27 -4.40 15.96 -19.60
CA GLY A 27 -3.83 16.94 -18.67
C GLY A 27 -3.94 16.49 -17.21
N VAL A 28 -5.10 15.95 -16.79
CA VAL A 28 -5.30 15.38 -15.46
C VAL A 28 -4.38 14.19 -15.24
N GLN A 29 -4.28 13.26 -16.20
CA GLN A 29 -3.41 12.08 -16.08
C GLN A 29 -1.93 12.49 -15.99
N LEU A 30 -1.47 13.40 -16.84
CA LEU A 30 -0.09 13.92 -16.79
C LEU A 30 0.20 14.61 -15.47
N TYR A 31 -0.75 15.37 -14.92
CA TYR A 31 -0.62 15.98 -13.60
C TYR A 31 -0.37 14.92 -12.50
N TYR A 32 -1.16 13.83 -12.50
CA TYR A 32 -0.95 12.76 -11.53
C TYR A 32 0.41 12.09 -11.70
N TYR A 33 0.79 11.69 -12.91
CA TYR A 33 2.04 10.94 -13.11
C TYR A 33 3.28 11.81 -12.91
N ILE A 34 3.29 13.06 -13.38
CA ILE A 34 4.47 13.94 -13.30
C ILE A 34 4.56 14.61 -11.91
N PHE A 35 3.48 15.27 -11.46
CA PHE A 35 3.54 16.15 -10.29
C PHE A 35 3.14 15.46 -8.98
N VAL A 36 2.37 14.38 -9.03
CA VAL A 36 1.96 13.64 -7.83
C VAL A 36 2.87 12.44 -7.62
N TYR A 37 2.88 11.49 -8.53
CA TYR A 37 3.65 10.26 -8.43
C TYR A 37 5.14 10.45 -8.72
N GLY A 38 5.50 11.33 -9.65
CA GLY A 38 6.88 11.64 -10.02
C GLY A 38 7.72 12.24 -8.88
N ARG A 39 7.11 12.58 -7.74
CA ARG A 39 7.85 13.00 -6.54
C ARG A 39 8.44 11.81 -5.75
N ILE A 40 7.91 10.61 -5.94
CA ILE A 40 8.36 9.41 -5.21
C ILE A 40 9.83 9.08 -5.48
N PRO A 41 10.31 9.01 -6.73
CA PRO A 41 11.71 8.66 -7.02
C PRO A 41 12.73 9.62 -6.41
N GLY A 42 12.41 10.91 -6.40
CA GLY A 42 13.28 11.97 -5.87
C GLY A 42 13.17 12.19 -4.35
N TYR A 43 12.27 11.50 -3.67
CA TYR A 43 12.07 11.70 -2.24
C TYR A 43 13.24 11.18 -1.41
N ARG A 44 13.65 11.99 -0.44
CA ARG A 44 14.69 11.65 0.53
C ARG A 44 14.22 12.01 1.94
N ASN A 45 14.11 11.02 2.81
CA ASN A 45 13.66 11.21 4.19
C ASN A 45 14.63 12.11 5.01
N ASN A 46 15.92 12.12 4.69
CA ASN A 46 16.94 12.95 5.36
C ASN A 46 16.74 14.45 5.20
N ARG A 47 15.83 14.90 4.35
CA ARG A 47 15.41 16.32 4.23
C ARG A 47 14.41 16.74 5.31
N ARG A 48 13.89 15.80 6.11
CA ARG A 48 13.03 16.11 7.25
C ARG A 48 13.87 16.48 8.48
N PRO A 49 13.37 17.33 9.37
CA PRO A 49 14.06 17.62 10.63
C PRO A 49 14.19 16.34 11.46
N THR A 50 15.28 16.24 12.21
CA THR A 50 15.52 15.15 13.15
C THR A 50 14.82 15.47 14.47
N ILE A 51 14.05 14.53 14.98
CA ILE A 51 13.32 14.66 16.26
C ILE A 51 13.96 13.80 17.37
N ARG A 52 14.85 12.86 17.01
CA ARG A 52 15.66 12.04 17.93
C ARG A 52 17.11 12.06 17.50
N GLU A 53 18.02 12.17 18.45
CA GLU A 53 19.47 12.26 18.19
C GLU A 53 20.09 10.90 17.85
N THR A 54 19.56 9.83 18.45
CA THR A 54 20.07 8.45 18.27
C THR A 54 19.01 7.55 17.66
N GLU A 55 19.47 6.49 17.00
CA GLU A 55 18.58 5.45 16.48
C GLU A 55 17.93 4.71 17.66
N PRO A 56 16.59 4.66 17.77
CA PRO A 56 15.91 4.11 18.95
C PRO A 56 15.85 2.58 18.88
N PRO A 57 15.82 1.87 20.01
CA PRO A 57 15.51 0.46 20.04
C PRO A 57 14.09 0.21 19.50
N VAL A 58 13.87 -0.98 18.89
CA VAL A 58 12.65 -1.28 18.15
C VAL A 58 12.05 -2.63 18.52
N SER A 59 10.76 -2.68 18.79
CA SER A 59 9.99 -3.93 18.92
C SER A 59 9.32 -4.27 17.58
N VAL A 60 9.64 -5.44 17.01
CA VAL A 60 8.99 -5.96 15.81
C VAL A 60 7.79 -6.81 16.23
N ILE A 61 6.58 -6.38 15.90
CA ILE A 61 5.35 -7.06 16.30
C ILE A 61 4.82 -7.91 15.15
N VAL A 62 4.65 -9.21 15.42
CA VAL A 62 4.20 -10.21 14.44
C VAL A 62 2.97 -10.93 14.99
N PRO A 63 1.75 -10.56 14.58
CA PRO A 63 0.54 -11.32 14.89
C PRO A 63 0.50 -12.59 14.03
N MET A 64 0.19 -13.73 14.66
CA MET A 64 0.14 -15.06 14.07
C MET A 64 -1.21 -15.70 14.37
N PHE A 65 -1.98 -16.07 13.32
CA PHE A 65 -3.35 -16.58 13.44
C PHE A 65 -3.51 -18.06 13.10
N SER A 66 -2.42 -18.74 12.84
CA SER A 66 -2.36 -20.17 12.54
C SER A 66 -1.02 -20.74 12.95
N GLU A 67 -0.92 -22.06 12.97
CA GLU A 67 0.30 -22.82 13.20
C GLU A 67 1.22 -22.76 11.96
N ASP A 68 1.91 -21.63 11.77
CA ASP A 68 2.76 -21.37 10.61
C ASP A 68 4.22 -21.79 10.88
N TYR A 69 4.51 -23.08 10.79
CA TYR A 69 5.87 -23.61 10.88
C TYR A 69 6.79 -23.04 9.78
N SER A 70 6.25 -22.78 8.58
CA SER A 70 7.03 -22.17 7.50
C SER A 70 7.49 -20.74 7.83
N PHE A 71 6.71 -20.00 8.63
CA PHE A 71 7.18 -18.72 9.16
C PHE A 71 8.33 -18.94 10.15
N VAL A 72 8.20 -19.87 11.06
CA VAL A 72 9.19 -20.14 12.11
C VAL A 72 10.52 -20.59 11.51
N GLU A 73 10.49 -21.47 10.52
CA GLU A 73 11.67 -22.08 9.92
C GLU A 73 12.34 -21.21 8.84
N GLU A 74 11.56 -20.51 8.01
CA GLU A 74 12.09 -19.81 6.84
C GLU A 74 12.19 -18.29 7.02
N ARG A 75 11.19 -17.65 7.66
CA ARG A 75 11.05 -16.19 7.66
C ARG A 75 11.48 -15.52 8.97
N LEU A 76 11.18 -16.14 10.10
CA LEU A 76 11.62 -15.64 11.40
C LEU A 76 13.15 -15.51 11.50
N PRO A 77 13.97 -16.46 11.00
CA PRO A 77 15.42 -16.30 10.98
C PRO A 77 15.88 -15.05 10.21
N LEU A 78 15.20 -14.66 9.13
CA LEU A 78 15.54 -13.45 8.37
C LEU A 78 15.18 -12.16 9.13
N ILE A 79 14.19 -12.20 10.03
CA ILE A 79 13.89 -11.09 10.94
C ILE A 79 14.92 -11.04 12.06
N LEU A 80 15.31 -12.18 12.60
CA LEU A 80 16.32 -12.26 13.68
C LEU A 80 17.74 -11.90 13.20
N ALA A 81 18.05 -12.10 11.92
CA ALA A 81 19.32 -11.79 11.29
C ALA A 81 19.46 -10.31 10.85
N GLN A 82 18.56 -9.43 11.30
CA GLN A 82 18.66 -8.01 10.95
C GLN A 82 19.89 -7.36 11.59
N SER A 83 20.65 -6.59 10.79
CA SER A 83 21.81 -5.82 11.23
C SER A 83 21.36 -4.57 12.03
N TYR A 84 20.85 -4.80 13.24
CA TYR A 84 20.43 -3.76 14.18
C TYR A 84 20.74 -4.17 15.62
N PRO A 85 21.34 -3.28 16.46
CA PRO A 85 21.85 -3.70 17.76
C PRO A 85 20.74 -3.98 18.78
N ASP A 86 19.75 -3.09 18.87
CA ASP A 86 18.76 -3.11 19.95
C ASP A 86 17.34 -3.31 19.41
N PHE A 87 16.94 -4.57 19.31
CA PHE A 87 15.55 -4.91 18.92
C PHE A 87 15.07 -6.18 19.61
N GLU A 88 13.77 -6.35 19.60
CA GLU A 88 13.08 -7.59 19.96
C GLU A 88 12.04 -7.97 18.91
N VAL A 89 11.64 -9.24 18.90
CA VAL A 89 10.54 -9.75 18.08
C VAL A 89 9.43 -10.27 18.99
N VAL A 90 8.27 -9.60 18.94
CA VAL A 90 7.08 -9.97 19.73
C VAL A 90 6.14 -10.76 18.86
N ILE A 91 6.08 -12.07 19.09
CA ILE A 91 5.16 -12.98 18.39
C ILE A 91 3.89 -13.11 19.22
N VAL A 92 2.76 -12.73 18.64
CA VAL A 92 1.44 -12.86 19.28
C VAL A 92 0.67 -13.99 18.61
N TYR A 93 0.67 -15.14 19.24
CA TYR A 93 -0.04 -16.32 18.73
C TYR A 93 -1.50 -16.29 19.15
N VAL A 94 -2.37 -16.40 18.17
CA VAL A 94 -3.83 -16.46 18.32
C VAL A 94 -4.30 -17.82 17.79
N GLY A 95 -4.36 -18.81 18.66
CA GLY A 95 -4.70 -20.19 18.27
C GLY A 95 -4.95 -21.09 19.46
N HIS A 96 -5.42 -22.29 19.16
CA HIS A 96 -5.75 -23.30 20.19
C HIS A 96 -4.59 -24.25 20.48
N ASP A 97 -3.69 -24.47 19.52
CA ASP A 97 -2.63 -25.46 19.64
C ASP A 97 -1.66 -25.10 20.77
N THR A 98 -1.56 -26.01 21.75
CA THR A 98 -0.68 -25.85 22.90
C THR A 98 0.73 -26.32 22.62
N ASP A 99 0.90 -27.30 21.73
CA ASP A 99 2.20 -27.89 21.39
C ASP A 99 2.98 -26.93 20.51
N PHE A 100 2.31 -26.36 19.50
CA PHE A 100 2.89 -25.29 18.69
C PHE A 100 3.33 -24.07 19.55
N TYR A 101 2.48 -23.67 20.51
CA TYR A 101 2.86 -22.58 21.41
C TYR A 101 4.04 -22.95 22.32
N ALA A 102 4.10 -24.20 22.80
CA ALA A 102 5.25 -24.68 23.56
C ALA A 102 6.54 -24.63 22.74
N ASP A 103 6.49 -24.95 21.43
CA ASP A 103 7.62 -24.81 20.53
C ASP A 103 8.04 -23.36 20.36
N LEU A 104 7.10 -22.42 20.22
CA LEU A 104 7.41 -20.98 20.20
C LEU A 104 8.08 -20.50 21.51
N VAL A 105 7.66 -21.02 22.65
CA VAL A 105 8.28 -20.70 23.94
C VAL A 105 9.69 -21.28 24.04
N ARG A 106 9.92 -22.48 23.51
CA ARG A 106 11.27 -23.07 23.43
C ARG A 106 12.22 -22.23 22.56
N LEU A 107 11.71 -21.65 21.45
CA LEU A 107 12.50 -20.74 20.62
C LEU A 107 13.03 -19.54 21.40
N LYS A 108 12.29 -19.02 22.38
CA LYS A 108 12.76 -17.94 23.25
C LYS A 108 14.02 -18.32 24.04
N GLN A 109 14.17 -19.60 24.41
CA GLN A 109 15.38 -20.06 25.11
C GLN A 109 16.62 -20.03 24.21
N SER A 110 16.44 -20.30 22.91
CA SER A 110 17.51 -20.27 21.92
C SER A 110 17.79 -18.85 21.38
N PHE A 111 16.77 -18.01 21.36
CA PHE A 111 16.83 -16.64 20.84
C PHE A 111 16.24 -15.65 21.84
N PRO A 112 17.05 -15.05 22.72
CA PRO A 112 16.59 -14.10 23.77
C PRO A 112 15.84 -12.88 23.24
N LEU A 113 16.03 -12.54 21.95
CA LEU A 113 15.34 -11.46 21.27
C LEU A 113 13.82 -11.73 21.06
N ILE A 114 13.36 -12.98 21.24
CA ILE A 114 11.96 -13.34 21.00
C ILE A 114 11.16 -13.19 22.29
N THR A 115 10.05 -12.49 22.18
CA THR A 115 8.97 -12.48 23.19
C THR A 115 7.75 -13.12 22.59
N THR A 116 7.17 -14.11 23.29
CA THR A 116 5.96 -14.82 22.82
C THR A 116 4.80 -14.55 23.76
N THR A 117 3.63 -14.32 23.19
CA THR A 117 2.38 -14.16 23.95
C THR A 117 1.28 -14.96 23.26
N LYS A 118 0.49 -15.74 24.03
CA LYS A 118 -0.67 -16.47 23.53
C LYS A 118 -1.95 -15.74 23.89
N ILE A 119 -2.85 -15.60 22.94
CA ILE A 119 -4.22 -15.15 23.17
C ILE A 119 -5.11 -16.40 23.21
N HIS A 120 -5.75 -16.61 24.34
CA HIS A 120 -6.75 -17.66 24.47
C HIS A 120 -8.03 -17.26 23.73
N LEU A 121 -8.47 -18.13 22.83
CA LEU A 121 -9.68 -17.91 22.06
C LEU A 121 -10.91 -18.16 22.94
N ASP A 122 -11.76 -17.16 23.06
CA ASP A 122 -13.07 -17.25 23.70
C ASP A 122 -14.14 -17.14 22.60
N PRO A 123 -15.04 -18.14 22.44
CA PRO A 123 -16.09 -18.10 21.42
C PRO A 123 -17.00 -16.88 21.49
N ARG A 124 -17.07 -16.21 22.64
CA ARG A 124 -17.86 -15.00 22.84
C ARG A 124 -17.24 -13.75 22.20
N PHE A 125 -15.94 -13.78 21.91
CA PHE A 125 -15.24 -12.63 21.33
C PHE A 125 -14.70 -12.99 19.95
N PRO A 126 -15.07 -12.24 18.90
CA PRO A 126 -14.53 -12.49 17.57
C PRO A 126 -13.03 -12.24 17.54
N ILE A 127 -12.30 -13.15 16.92
CA ILE A 127 -10.87 -13.01 16.68
C ILE A 127 -10.68 -11.81 15.76
N SER A 128 -9.89 -10.84 16.19
CA SER A 128 -9.56 -9.68 15.38
C SER A 128 -8.06 -9.40 15.41
N ARG A 129 -7.57 -8.91 14.28
CA ARG A 129 -6.17 -8.46 14.17
C ARG A 129 -5.87 -7.33 15.16
N LYS A 130 -6.82 -6.43 15.40
CA LYS A 130 -6.71 -5.37 16.43
C LYS A 130 -6.38 -5.94 17.80
N MET A 131 -7.03 -7.03 18.19
CA MET A 131 -6.79 -7.67 19.49
C MET A 131 -5.36 -8.19 19.58
N ALA A 132 -4.88 -8.88 18.54
CA ALA A 132 -3.51 -9.38 18.50
C ALA A 132 -2.48 -8.23 18.53
N LEU A 133 -2.70 -7.18 17.74
CA LEU A 133 -1.83 -6.00 17.75
C LEU A 133 -1.85 -5.28 19.11
N ASN A 134 -3.02 -5.14 19.75
CA ASN A 134 -3.14 -4.52 21.07
C ASN A 134 -2.33 -5.28 22.12
N VAL A 135 -2.43 -6.63 22.12
CA VAL A 135 -1.63 -7.47 23.02
C VAL A 135 -0.14 -7.33 22.70
N GLY A 136 0.25 -7.36 21.42
CA GLY A 136 1.65 -7.19 21.01
C GLY A 136 2.22 -5.84 21.42
N ILE A 137 1.46 -4.74 21.25
CA ILE A 137 1.86 -3.40 21.66
C ILE A 137 2.09 -3.31 23.18
N LYS A 138 1.22 -3.95 23.98
CA LYS A 138 1.34 -3.99 25.44
C LYS A 138 2.51 -4.87 25.91
N SER A 139 2.80 -5.94 25.18
CA SER A 139 3.90 -6.87 25.48
C SER A 139 5.26 -6.37 25.02
N ALA A 140 5.30 -5.42 24.08
CA ALA A 140 6.53 -4.84 23.57
C ALA A 140 7.26 -4.04 24.67
N HIS A 141 8.59 -4.15 24.75
CA HIS A 141 9.41 -3.38 25.71
C HIS A 141 9.71 -1.97 25.21
N TYR A 142 9.99 -1.82 23.92
CA TYR A 142 10.47 -0.57 23.36
C TYR A 142 9.35 0.38 22.96
N GLU A 143 9.67 1.68 22.95
CA GLU A 143 8.75 2.76 22.56
C GLU A 143 8.43 2.73 21.06
N CYS A 144 9.43 2.47 20.22
CA CYS A 144 9.27 2.40 18.77
C CYS A 144 8.91 0.98 18.33
N MET A 145 7.81 0.85 17.59
CA MET A 145 7.29 -0.44 17.16
C MET A 145 7.16 -0.51 15.65
N VAL A 146 7.57 -1.63 15.06
CA VAL A 146 7.39 -1.93 13.64
C VAL A 146 6.49 -3.16 13.52
N PHE A 147 5.51 -3.08 12.63
CA PHE A 147 4.51 -4.12 12.42
C PHE A 147 4.78 -4.85 11.12
N THR A 148 4.72 -6.17 11.17
CA THR A 148 4.80 -7.05 10.02
C THR A 148 3.81 -8.21 10.17
N SER A 149 3.88 -9.20 9.28
CA SER A 149 3.03 -10.41 9.33
C SER A 149 3.87 -11.65 9.08
N THR A 150 3.31 -12.80 9.39
CA THR A 150 3.95 -14.09 9.11
C THR A 150 4.19 -14.34 7.62
N ASP A 151 3.40 -13.72 6.73
CA ASP A 151 3.56 -13.83 5.28
C ASP A 151 4.61 -12.89 4.68
N ALA A 152 5.09 -11.90 5.45
CA ALA A 152 6.01 -10.89 4.95
C ALA A 152 7.46 -11.19 5.34
N CYS A 153 8.37 -11.03 4.38
CA CYS A 153 9.77 -11.35 4.51
C CYS A 153 10.66 -10.15 4.14
N PRO A 154 11.63 -9.76 5.00
CA PRO A 154 12.64 -8.77 4.65
C PRO A 154 13.50 -9.22 3.47
N GLN A 155 13.78 -8.31 2.55
CA GLN A 155 14.62 -8.61 1.40
C GLN A 155 16.11 -8.45 1.68
N THR A 156 16.46 -7.79 2.77
CA THR A 156 17.84 -7.58 3.22
C THR A 156 17.93 -7.55 4.75
N ASP A 157 19.12 -7.66 5.26
CA ASP A 157 19.47 -7.49 6.67
C ASP A 157 19.39 -6.03 7.18
N ARG A 158 19.10 -5.07 6.29
CA ARG A 158 19.03 -3.63 6.60
C ARG A 158 17.62 -3.09 6.73
N TRP A 159 16.61 -3.92 6.63
CA TRP A 159 15.23 -3.48 6.74
C TRP A 159 14.96 -2.75 8.06
N LEU A 160 15.31 -3.39 9.18
CA LEU A 160 15.00 -2.85 10.51
C LEU A 160 15.79 -1.57 10.80
N SER A 161 17.08 -1.51 10.45
CA SER A 161 17.90 -0.30 10.64
C SER A 161 17.36 0.89 9.84
N LEU A 162 16.82 0.66 8.64
CA LEU A 162 16.22 1.72 7.84
C LEU A 162 14.86 2.17 8.39
N MET A 163 14.06 1.25 8.93
CA MET A 163 12.80 1.59 9.62
C MET A 163 13.09 2.38 10.91
N ALA A 164 14.09 1.96 11.70
CA ALA A 164 14.53 2.68 12.90
C ALA A 164 14.99 4.11 12.58
N LYS A 165 15.75 4.31 11.49
CA LYS A 165 16.09 5.66 10.98
C LYS A 165 14.88 6.50 10.64
N GLY A 166 13.77 5.87 10.28
CA GLY A 166 12.50 6.56 10.09
C GLY A 166 12.01 7.23 11.37
N PHE A 167 12.13 6.57 12.51
CA PHE A 167 11.73 7.10 13.82
C PHE A 167 12.59 8.28 14.30
N MET A 168 13.76 8.47 13.76
CA MET A 168 14.53 9.69 14.01
C MET A 168 13.85 10.95 13.46
N ARG A 169 12.85 10.81 12.56
CA ARG A 169 12.25 11.92 11.80
C ARG A 169 10.72 11.95 11.82
N GLY A 170 10.11 11.04 12.53
CA GLY A 170 8.66 10.98 12.72
C GLY A 170 8.28 9.87 13.68
N ASP A 171 7.19 10.05 14.38
CA ASP A 171 6.65 9.04 15.31
C ASP A 171 5.89 7.92 14.60
N ILE A 172 5.60 8.12 13.32
CA ILE A 172 5.00 7.12 12.43
C ILE A 172 5.91 6.91 11.24
N VAL A 173 6.25 5.66 10.97
CA VAL A 173 7.14 5.26 9.88
C VAL A 173 6.39 4.39 8.89
N LEU A 174 6.42 4.75 7.62
CA LEU A 174 5.78 4.02 6.53
C LEU A 174 6.84 3.42 5.61
N GLY A 175 6.78 2.11 5.43
CA GLY A 175 7.59 1.36 4.47
C GLY A 175 6.75 0.80 3.33
N TYR A 176 7.39 0.13 2.37
CA TYR A 176 6.74 -0.57 1.26
C TYR A 176 6.83 -2.08 1.45
N CYS A 177 5.72 -2.77 1.19
CA CYS A 177 5.67 -4.23 1.08
C CYS A 177 5.07 -4.61 -0.28
N GLY A 178 5.89 -5.24 -1.13
CA GLY A 178 5.46 -5.79 -2.40
C GLY A 178 4.98 -7.24 -2.26
N VAL A 179 4.52 -7.82 -3.36
CA VAL A 179 4.19 -9.24 -3.45
C VAL A 179 5.40 -10.02 -3.97
N GLU A 180 5.61 -11.22 -3.47
CA GLU A 180 6.67 -12.12 -3.93
C GLU A 180 6.55 -12.40 -5.43
N ARG A 181 7.70 -12.50 -6.09
CA ARG A 181 7.75 -12.72 -7.52
C ARG A 181 7.64 -14.18 -7.86
N LEU A 182 6.48 -14.57 -8.34
CA LEU A 182 6.22 -15.90 -8.91
C LEU A 182 6.00 -15.82 -10.43
N LYS A 183 6.06 -16.97 -11.10
CA LYS A 183 5.72 -17.07 -12.52
C LYS A 183 4.21 -16.96 -12.72
N GLY A 184 3.78 -16.42 -13.86
CA GLY A 184 2.37 -16.35 -14.25
C GLY A 184 1.80 -14.93 -14.33
N PHE A 185 0.75 -14.80 -15.14
CA PHE A 185 0.08 -13.52 -15.41
C PHE A 185 -0.63 -12.97 -14.18
N THR A 186 -1.28 -13.82 -13.40
CA THR A 186 -2.01 -13.41 -12.17
C THR A 186 -1.06 -12.81 -11.15
N ASN A 187 0.10 -13.42 -10.89
CA ASN A 187 1.10 -12.86 -9.97
C ASN A 187 1.63 -11.51 -10.49
N TYR A 188 1.84 -11.39 -11.79
CA TYR A 188 2.21 -10.13 -12.40
C TYR A 188 1.18 -9.03 -12.12
N MET A 189 -0.11 -9.31 -12.33
CA MET A 189 -1.20 -8.36 -12.08
C MET A 189 -1.32 -7.98 -10.61
N MET A 190 -1.17 -8.94 -9.69
CA MET A 190 -1.16 -8.68 -8.25
C MET A 190 -0.01 -7.77 -7.83
N ARG A 191 1.19 -7.99 -8.36
CA ARG A 191 2.37 -7.15 -8.09
C ARG A 191 2.18 -5.74 -8.62
N ALA A 192 1.69 -5.59 -9.85
CA ALA A 192 1.40 -4.29 -10.45
C ALA A 192 0.32 -3.54 -9.66
N TRP A 193 -0.75 -4.23 -9.28
CA TRP A 193 -1.80 -3.68 -8.43
C TRP A 193 -1.25 -3.23 -7.06
N ARG A 194 -0.50 -4.08 -6.36
CA ARG A 194 0.09 -3.76 -5.06
C ARG A 194 1.00 -2.53 -5.14
N MET A 195 1.84 -2.46 -6.17
CA MET A 195 2.72 -1.32 -6.38
C MET A 195 1.92 -0.04 -6.61
N MET A 196 0.94 -0.05 -7.53
CA MET A 196 0.17 1.16 -7.84
C MET A 196 -0.72 1.60 -6.68
N HIS A 197 -1.30 0.65 -5.95
CA HIS A 197 -2.02 0.94 -4.72
C HIS A 197 -1.13 1.60 -3.67
N ALA A 198 0.13 1.16 -3.56
CA ALA A 198 1.11 1.79 -2.68
C ALA A 198 1.53 3.19 -3.19
N VAL A 199 1.67 3.37 -4.50
CA VAL A 199 2.01 4.67 -5.11
C VAL A 199 1.02 5.76 -4.70
N ASP A 200 -0.28 5.46 -4.63
CA ASP A 200 -1.31 6.42 -4.26
C ASP A 200 -1.09 7.01 -2.85
N TRP A 201 -0.90 6.16 -1.85
CA TRP A 201 -0.73 6.66 -0.49
C TRP A 201 0.70 7.17 -0.22
N ILE A 202 1.74 6.56 -0.82
CA ILE A 202 3.12 7.04 -0.73
C ILE A 202 3.24 8.45 -1.30
N ALA A 203 2.67 8.70 -2.49
CA ALA A 203 2.71 10.02 -3.11
C ALA A 203 2.10 11.11 -2.23
N ARG A 204 1.00 10.80 -1.55
CA ARG A 204 0.40 11.74 -0.57
C ARG A 204 1.26 11.91 0.67
N ALA A 205 1.82 10.83 1.22
CA ALA A 205 2.68 10.90 2.40
C ALA A 205 3.96 11.71 2.12
N VAL A 206 4.58 11.53 0.96
CA VAL A 206 5.73 12.33 0.48
C VAL A 206 5.37 13.82 0.36
N ARG A 207 4.12 14.14 0.01
CA ARG A 207 3.57 15.52 -0.07
C ARG A 207 3.05 16.04 1.28
N ARG A 208 3.37 15.39 2.39
CA ARG A 208 2.89 15.74 3.74
C ARG A 208 1.36 15.73 3.89
N ARG A 209 0.69 14.81 3.21
CA ARG A 209 -0.75 14.58 3.30
C ARG A 209 -1.03 13.08 3.45
N PRO A 210 -0.41 12.40 4.44
CA PRO A 210 -0.55 10.96 4.62
C PRO A 210 -1.99 10.61 4.96
N TYR A 211 -2.41 9.39 4.61
CA TYR A 211 -3.75 8.91 4.95
C TYR A 211 -3.81 7.40 5.23
N ARG A 212 -2.73 6.65 4.96
CA ARG A 212 -2.62 5.23 5.30
C ARG A 212 -1.19 4.73 5.20
N GLY A 213 -0.97 3.52 5.71
CA GLY A 213 0.22 2.71 5.48
C GLY A 213 -0.10 1.42 4.77
N ILE A 214 0.77 0.44 4.92
CA ILE A 214 0.55 -0.95 4.54
C ILE A 214 0.82 -1.84 5.74
N LEU A 215 -0.10 -2.74 6.00
CA LEU A 215 -0.17 -3.57 7.19
C LEU A 215 1.12 -4.37 7.50
N HIS A 216 1.89 -4.70 6.47
CA HIS A 216 3.08 -5.55 6.58
C HIS A 216 4.38 -4.79 6.77
N ASN A 217 4.39 -3.44 6.65
CA ASN A 217 5.61 -2.65 6.77
C ASN A 217 5.31 -1.19 7.18
N PHE A 218 4.91 -1.01 8.40
CA PHE A 218 4.75 0.30 9.01
C PHE A 218 5.12 0.26 10.49
N GLY A 219 5.26 1.40 11.11
CA GLY A 219 5.54 1.48 12.54
C GLY A 219 5.04 2.76 13.15
N PHE A 220 4.83 2.75 14.46
CA PHE A 220 4.53 3.94 15.25
C PHE A 220 5.04 3.78 16.69
N THR A 221 5.08 4.87 17.42
CA THR A 221 5.48 4.88 18.83
C THR A 221 4.32 4.53 19.75
N LYS A 222 4.60 3.97 20.93
CA LYS A 222 3.59 3.75 21.97
C LYS A 222 2.88 5.05 22.36
N HIS A 223 3.62 6.17 22.40
CA HIS A 223 3.06 7.48 22.66
C HIS A 223 1.92 7.83 21.68
N VAL A 224 2.11 7.62 20.38
CA VAL A 224 1.05 7.83 19.37
C VAL A 224 -0.15 6.92 19.62
N TYR A 225 0.11 5.65 19.96
CA TYR A 225 -0.94 4.67 20.18
C TYR A 225 -1.79 4.98 21.41
N PHE A 226 -1.16 5.18 22.55
CA PHE A 226 -1.87 5.45 23.80
C PHE A 226 -2.47 6.85 23.83
N GLY A 227 -1.84 7.85 23.20
CA GLY A 227 -2.38 9.21 23.06
C GLY A 227 -3.69 9.26 22.27
N ALA A 228 -3.91 8.29 21.37
CA ALA A 228 -5.17 8.13 20.62
C ALA A 228 -6.16 7.15 21.28
N ASN A 229 -5.94 6.72 22.52
CA ASN A 229 -6.69 5.65 23.19
C ASN A 229 -6.70 4.30 22.42
N GLY A 230 -5.62 4.03 21.70
CA GLY A 230 -5.43 2.81 20.92
C GLY A 230 -6.47 2.63 19.82
N PHE A 231 -6.90 1.39 19.60
CA PHE A 231 -7.92 1.04 18.60
C PHE A 231 -9.37 1.15 19.11
N SER A 232 -9.63 1.79 20.25
CA SER A 232 -10.95 1.82 20.89
C SER A 232 -12.05 2.47 20.05
N HIS A 233 -11.67 3.44 19.20
CA HIS A 233 -12.59 4.14 18.29
C HIS A 233 -12.91 3.36 17.01
N LEU A 234 -12.19 2.26 16.72
CA LEU A 234 -12.43 1.43 15.55
C LEU A 234 -13.53 0.39 15.85
N ASN A 235 -14.77 0.71 15.51
CA ASN A 235 -15.91 -0.21 15.61
C ASN A 235 -15.87 -1.36 14.57
N MET A 236 -14.75 -1.51 13.86
CA MET A 236 -14.55 -2.48 12.78
C MET A 236 -13.45 -3.47 13.15
N ASN A 237 -13.51 -4.68 12.57
CA ASN A 237 -12.48 -5.70 12.75
C ASN A 237 -11.20 -5.45 11.94
N ILE A 238 -11.16 -4.41 11.13
CA ILE A 238 -10.05 -3.96 10.29
C ILE A 238 -9.87 -2.45 10.42
N GLY A 239 -8.80 -1.90 9.88
CA GLY A 239 -8.58 -0.46 9.81
C GLY A 239 -7.35 0.02 10.58
N GLU A 240 -6.48 -0.91 10.97
CA GLU A 240 -5.28 -0.61 11.75
C GLU A 240 -4.25 0.15 10.93
N ASP A 241 -4.13 -0.16 9.64
CA ASP A 241 -3.17 0.42 8.70
C ASP A 241 -3.72 1.62 7.90
N ASP A 242 -4.99 1.90 8.03
CA ASP A 242 -5.60 3.03 7.35
C ASP A 242 -6.46 3.92 8.27
N LEU A 243 -7.55 3.44 8.85
CA LEU A 243 -8.45 4.29 9.65
C LEU A 243 -7.81 4.77 10.94
N PHE A 244 -7.06 3.91 11.66
CA PHE A 244 -6.30 4.35 12.82
C PHE A 244 -5.21 5.35 12.42
N LEU A 245 -4.45 5.03 11.39
CA LEU A 245 -3.39 5.91 10.93
C LEU A 245 -3.93 7.27 10.45
N GLN A 246 -5.10 7.32 9.81
CA GLN A 246 -5.75 8.59 9.43
C GLN A 246 -6.05 9.49 10.61
N GLN A 247 -6.35 8.92 11.77
CA GLN A 247 -6.63 9.69 12.98
C GLN A 247 -5.36 10.29 13.59
N VAL A 248 -4.26 9.55 13.57
CA VAL A 248 -3.01 9.91 14.28
C VAL A 248 -1.96 10.55 13.40
N MET A 249 -2.05 10.41 12.09
CA MET A 249 -1.11 11.00 11.14
C MET A 249 -1.31 12.50 10.97
N THR A 250 -0.20 13.23 11.07
CA THR A 250 -0.13 14.66 10.78
C THR A 250 0.85 14.94 9.65
N ARG A 251 0.96 16.20 9.25
CA ARG A 251 1.94 16.64 8.23
C ARG A 251 3.39 16.39 8.66
N ASP A 252 3.64 16.40 9.97
CA ASP A 252 4.99 16.49 10.51
C ASP A 252 5.45 15.23 11.27
N ASN A 253 4.53 14.37 11.74
CA ASN A 253 4.87 13.17 12.50
C ASN A 253 5.11 11.91 11.66
N VAL A 254 4.95 11.98 10.32
CA VAL A 254 5.09 10.81 9.43
C VAL A 254 6.41 10.85 8.67
N SER A 255 7.15 9.77 8.73
CA SER A 255 8.38 9.48 7.98
C SER A 255 8.11 8.37 6.95
N VAL A 256 8.67 8.47 5.75
CA VAL A 256 8.48 7.47 4.69
C VAL A 256 9.82 6.89 4.28
N ILE A 257 9.94 5.57 4.29
CA ILE A 257 11.16 4.86 3.92
C ILE A 257 10.96 4.18 2.57
N LEU A 258 11.62 4.74 1.54
CA LEU A 258 11.53 4.30 0.15
C LEU A 258 12.89 3.77 -0.33
N SER A 259 13.41 2.77 0.36
CA SER A 259 14.63 2.07 -0.05
C SER A 259 14.28 0.66 -0.47
N PRO A 260 14.78 0.13 -1.60
CA PRO A 260 14.62 -1.28 -1.95
C PRO A 260 15.15 -2.21 -0.84
N ARG A 261 16.13 -1.75 -0.06
CA ARG A 261 16.69 -2.50 1.08
C ARG A 261 15.77 -2.55 2.31
N ALA A 262 14.78 -1.65 2.39
CA ALA A 262 13.77 -1.62 3.45
C ALA A 262 12.43 -2.25 3.00
N THR A 263 12.41 -2.88 1.83
CA THR A 263 11.20 -3.50 1.27
C THR A 263 11.00 -4.89 1.87
N LEU A 264 9.76 -5.18 2.22
CA LEU A 264 9.28 -6.53 2.50
C LEU A 264 8.61 -7.13 1.26
N ARG A 265 8.56 -8.45 1.22
CA ARG A 265 7.80 -9.20 0.21
C ARG A 265 6.82 -10.14 0.89
N GLU A 266 5.56 -10.01 0.51
CA GLU A 266 4.47 -10.86 1.00
C GLU A 266 4.37 -12.11 0.12
N LYS A 267 4.41 -13.28 0.75
CA LYS A 267 4.13 -14.58 0.12
C LYS A 267 2.63 -14.69 -0.11
N VAL A 268 2.25 -15.04 -1.32
CA VAL A 268 0.84 -15.10 -1.73
C VAL A 268 0.38 -16.55 -1.81
N TRP A 269 -0.68 -16.85 -1.10
CA TRP A 269 -1.37 -18.13 -1.12
C TRP A 269 -2.71 -18.01 -1.86
N GLY A 270 -2.98 -18.86 -2.83
CA GLY A 270 -4.30 -18.91 -3.48
C GLY A 270 -4.53 -17.98 -4.67
N GLY A 271 -3.53 -17.29 -5.18
CA GLY A 271 -3.60 -16.57 -6.45
C GLY A 271 -4.74 -15.54 -6.54
N MET A 272 -5.72 -15.76 -7.42
CA MET A 272 -6.84 -14.84 -7.65
C MET A 272 -7.70 -14.63 -6.40
N SER A 273 -7.92 -15.65 -5.58
CA SER A 273 -8.72 -15.55 -4.35
C SER A 273 -8.08 -14.62 -3.33
N TRP A 274 -6.77 -14.69 -3.17
CA TRP A 274 -6.01 -13.77 -2.34
C TRP A 274 -6.14 -12.33 -2.85
N TRP A 275 -6.01 -12.10 -4.16
CA TRP A 275 -6.14 -10.76 -4.74
C TRP A 275 -7.54 -10.18 -4.52
N MET A 276 -8.58 -10.96 -4.77
CA MET A 276 -9.96 -10.54 -4.52
C MET A 276 -10.22 -10.28 -3.03
N GLY A 277 -9.62 -11.06 -2.13
CA GLY A 277 -9.65 -10.82 -0.69
C GLY A 277 -9.04 -9.47 -0.31
N ASN A 278 -7.86 -9.16 -0.82
CA ASN A 278 -7.19 -7.87 -0.61
C ASN A 278 -7.99 -6.69 -1.19
N LEU A 279 -8.54 -6.83 -2.40
CA LEU A 279 -9.41 -5.80 -3.00
C LEU A 279 -10.62 -5.51 -2.10
N ARG A 280 -11.26 -6.55 -1.57
CA ARG A 280 -12.40 -6.38 -0.63
C ARG A 280 -11.95 -5.73 0.68
N TYR A 281 -10.84 -6.16 1.24
CA TYR A 281 -10.28 -5.60 2.48
C TYR A 281 -10.08 -4.08 2.35
N TYR A 282 -9.33 -3.64 1.35
CA TYR A 282 -9.07 -2.21 1.15
C TYR A 282 -10.30 -1.43 0.69
N GLY A 283 -11.13 -2.01 -0.17
CA GLY A 283 -12.34 -1.36 -0.66
C GLY A 283 -13.38 -1.14 0.44
N SER A 284 -13.47 -2.03 1.41
CA SER A 284 -14.43 -1.91 2.50
C SER A 284 -14.12 -0.76 3.47
N ALA A 285 -12.85 -0.43 3.69
CA ALA A 285 -12.45 0.72 4.48
C ALA A 285 -12.65 2.06 3.76
N PHE A 286 -12.65 2.05 2.42
CA PHE A 286 -12.73 3.27 1.60
C PHE A 286 -13.96 4.15 1.91
N ARG A 287 -15.10 3.55 2.26
CA ARG A 287 -16.31 4.33 2.60
C ARG A 287 -16.12 5.26 3.80
N PHE A 288 -15.21 4.96 4.70
CA PHE A 288 -14.91 5.73 5.91
C PHE A 288 -13.81 6.78 5.70
N TYR A 289 -13.20 6.81 4.51
CA TYR A 289 -12.15 7.79 4.24
C TYR A 289 -12.68 9.22 4.17
N PRO A 290 -11.87 10.23 4.56
CA PRO A 290 -12.22 11.63 4.38
C PRO A 290 -12.51 11.94 2.92
N GLN A 291 -13.47 12.86 2.67
CA GLN A 291 -13.90 13.20 1.31
C GLN A 291 -12.75 13.66 0.41
N ALA A 292 -11.78 14.39 0.95
CA ALA A 292 -10.58 14.83 0.20
C ALA A 292 -9.71 13.66 -0.28
N VAL A 293 -9.67 12.53 0.45
CA VAL A 293 -8.96 11.31 0.05
C VAL A 293 -9.76 10.56 -1.01
N LYS A 294 -11.09 10.43 -0.81
CA LYS A 294 -11.98 9.83 -1.79
C LYS A 294 -11.88 10.55 -3.12
N ASN A 295 -12.01 11.86 -3.12
CA ASN A 295 -11.91 12.67 -4.34
C ASN A 295 -10.55 12.47 -5.04
N TYR A 296 -9.45 12.44 -4.29
CA TYR A 296 -8.13 12.21 -4.85
C TYR A 296 -8.03 10.88 -5.61
N ILE A 297 -8.50 9.79 -5.02
CA ILE A 297 -8.47 8.46 -5.62
C ILE A 297 -9.47 8.37 -6.79
N GLN A 298 -10.67 8.92 -6.62
CA GLN A 298 -11.73 8.88 -7.64
C GLN A 298 -11.39 9.73 -8.87
N TRP A 299 -10.75 10.90 -8.70
CA TRP A 299 -10.33 11.72 -9.83
C TRP A 299 -9.25 11.06 -10.68
N GLU A 300 -8.28 10.40 -10.06
CA GLU A 300 -7.27 9.66 -10.80
C GLU A 300 -7.90 8.52 -11.60
N LEU A 301 -8.63 7.63 -10.92
CA LEU A 301 -9.27 6.47 -11.53
C LEU A 301 -10.33 6.87 -12.57
N GLY A 302 -11.17 7.86 -12.25
CA GLY A 302 -12.23 8.36 -13.12
C GLY A 302 -11.67 8.99 -14.38
N SER A 303 -10.68 9.88 -14.27
CA SER A 303 -10.05 10.52 -15.43
C SER A 303 -9.35 9.51 -16.33
N ARG A 304 -8.72 8.48 -15.77
CA ARG A 304 -8.10 7.38 -16.54
C ARG A 304 -9.15 6.56 -17.29
N SER A 305 -10.22 6.19 -16.61
CA SER A 305 -11.31 5.42 -17.21
C SER A 305 -12.00 6.17 -18.34
N LEU A 306 -12.31 7.45 -18.11
CA LEU A 306 -12.92 8.32 -19.11
C LEU A 306 -11.98 8.59 -20.29
N PHE A 307 -10.67 8.73 -20.04
CA PHE A 307 -9.69 8.90 -21.11
C PHE A 307 -9.67 7.69 -22.04
N PHE A 308 -9.59 6.46 -21.50
CA PHE A 308 -9.64 5.27 -22.34
C PHE A 308 -10.96 5.14 -23.10
N LEU A 309 -12.09 5.43 -22.44
CA LEU A 309 -13.39 5.41 -23.09
C LEU A 309 -13.46 6.43 -24.24
N ALA A 310 -12.98 7.65 -24.02
CA ALA A 310 -12.96 8.69 -25.04
C ALA A 310 -12.03 8.32 -26.21
N VAL A 311 -10.88 7.69 -25.97
CA VAL A 311 -10.01 7.17 -27.04
C VAL A 311 -10.72 6.07 -27.83
N ILE A 312 -11.38 5.13 -27.16
CA ILE A 312 -12.14 4.05 -27.84
C ILE A 312 -13.25 4.66 -28.71
N CYS A 313 -14.01 5.62 -28.18
CA CYS A 313 -15.04 6.33 -28.95
C CYS A 313 -14.45 7.06 -30.16
N ALA A 314 -13.35 7.78 -29.98
CA ALA A 314 -12.68 8.48 -31.09
C ALA A 314 -12.25 7.51 -32.20
N VAL A 315 -11.64 6.38 -31.82
CA VAL A 315 -11.17 5.37 -32.77
C VAL A 315 -12.33 4.65 -33.47
N ALA A 316 -13.45 4.42 -32.77
CA ALA A 316 -14.59 3.71 -33.32
C ALA A 316 -15.41 4.56 -34.32
N VAL A 317 -15.70 5.82 -33.98
CA VAL A 317 -16.74 6.61 -34.67
C VAL A 317 -16.18 7.78 -35.48
N MET A 318 -15.04 8.40 -35.08
CA MET A 318 -14.57 9.65 -35.68
C MET A 318 -13.81 9.45 -37.00
N PRO A 319 -13.67 10.50 -37.84
CA PRO A 319 -12.82 10.52 -39.02
C PRO A 319 -11.34 10.22 -38.71
N LEU A 320 -10.56 9.87 -39.76
CA LEU A 320 -9.19 9.38 -39.63
C LEU A 320 -8.28 10.33 -38.84
N GLU A 321 -8.40 11.64 -39.06
CA GLU A 321 -7.59 12.64 -38.39
C GLU A 321 -7.76 12.66 -36.88
N TYR A 322 -9.01 12.50 -36.40
CA TYR A 322 -9.31 12.38 -34.95
C TYR A 322 -8.83 11.05 -34.40
N LYS A 323 -8.92 9.95 -35.16
CA LYS A 323 -8.37 8.64 -34.77
C LYS A 323 -6.86 8.74 -34.53
N LEU A 324 -6.14 9.33 -35.49
CA LEU A 324 -4.70 9.54 -35.39
C LEU A 324 -4.34 10.48 -34.23
N GLY A 325 -5.10 11.56 -34.03
CA GLY A 325 -4.94 12.46 -32.91
C GLY A 325 -5.13 11.77 -31.56
N ALA A 326 -6.20 10.98 -31.40
CA ALA A 326 -6.47 10.22 -30.19
C ALA A 326 -5.36 9.18 -29.89
N LEU A 327 -4.88 8.47 -30.91
CA LEU A 327 -3.77 7.52 -30.77
C LEU A 327 -2.46 8.23 -30.41
N LEU A 328 -2.21 9.42 -30.94
CA LEU A 328 -1.05 10.24 -30.57
C LEU A 328 -1.11 10.67 -29.10
N LEU A 329 -2.27 11.12 -28.63
CA LEU A 329 -2.48 11.47 -27.21
C LEU A 329 -2.34 10.25 -26.30
N LEU A 330 -2.82 9.08 -26.73
CA LEU A 330 -2.62 7.83 -26.03
C LEU A 330 -1.14 7.45 -25.93
N ALA A 331 -0.39 7.60 -27.05
CA ALA A 331 1.04 7.35 -27.06
C ALA A 331 1.79 8.31 -26.14
N ALA A 332 1.48 9.61 -26.16
CA ALA A 332 2.07 10.61 -25.27
C ALA A 332 1.82 10.29 -23.79
N ARG A 333 0.57 9.86 -23.46
CA ARG A 333 0.27 9.38 -22.11
C ARG A 333 1.13 8.17 -21.72
N TYR A 334 1.23 7.15 -22.59
CA TYR A 334 2.01 5.95 -22.27
C TYR A 334 3.50 6.20 -22.15
N VAL A 335 4.08 7.12 -22.93
CA VAL A 335 5.48 7.54 -22.74
C VAL A 335 5.69 8.09 -21.33
N THR A 336 4.82 9.01 -20.89
CA THR A 336 4.91 9.59 -19.54
C THR A 336 4.71 8.54 -18.45
N VAL A 337 3.67 7.72 -18.58
CA VAL A 337 3.38 6.63 -17.63
C VAL A 337 4.55 5.67 -17.53
N PHE A 338 5.13 5.26 -18.68
CA PHE A 338 6.26 4.35 -18.71
C PHE A 338 7.48 4.93 -17.99
N VAL A 339 7.83 6.18 -18.27
CA VAL A 339 8.99 6.84 -17.64
C VAL A 339 8.80 6.94 -16.12
N GLU A 340 7.67 7.47 -15.67
CA GLU A 340 7.46 7.72 -14.24
C GLU A 340 7.26 6.41 -13.46
N VAL A 341 6.48 5.47 -13.96
CA VAL A 341 6.27 4.19 -13.28
C VAL A 341 7.55 3.36 -13.25
N ARG A 342 8.40 3.42 -14.29
CA ARG A 342 9.72 2.77 -14.27
C ARG A 342 10.60 3.32 -13.15
N ARG A 343 10.67 4.64 -12.99
CA ARG A 343 11.44 5.29 -11.92
C ARG A 343 10.92 4.92 -10.54
N ILE A 344 9.60 4.86 -10.38
CA ILE A 344 8.93 4.43 -9.15
C ILE A 344 9.21 2.95 -8.87
N ALA A 345 9.06 2.08 -9.86
CA ALA A 345 9.32 0.65 -9.73
C ALA A 345 10.77 0.37 -9.28
N GLN A 346 11.74 1.07 -9.86
CA GLN A 346 13.13 0.99 -9.41
C GLN A 346 13.30 1.43 -7.96
N ARG A 347 12.60 2.50 -7.56
CA ARG A 347 12.66 3.04 -6.19
C ARG A 347 12.06 2.09 -5.15
N LEU A 348 11.06 1.30 -5.54
CA LEU A 348 10.37 0.34 -4.67
C LEU A 348 10.92 -1.10 -4.82
N GLY A 349 11.95 -1.31 -5.64
CA GLY A 349 12.50 -2.63 -5.90
C GLY A 349 11.57 -3.53 -6.73
N GLU A 350 10.65 -2.95 -7.52
CA GLU A 350 9.71 -3.67 -8.40
C GLU A 350 10.21 -3.75 -9.85
N GLU A 351 11.49 -3.98 -10.02
CA GLU A 351 12.08 -4.19 -11.35
C GLU A 351 11.34 -5.29 -12.11
N ARG A 352 11.37 -5.24 -13.44
CA ARG A 352 10.70 -6.18 -14.34
C ARG A 352 9.16 -6.15 -14.36
N LEU A 353 8.49 -5.15 -13.72
CA LEU A 353 7.06 -4.94 -13.92
C LEU A 353 6.74 -4.20 -15.23
N MET A 354 7.71 -3.49 -15.80
CA MET A 354 7.45 -2.55 -16.90
C MET A 354 7.08 -3.22 -18.23
N SER A 355 7.55 -4.45 -18.48
CA SER A 355 7.35 -5.13 -19.77
C SER A 355 5.88 -5.35 -20.15
N ARG A 356 4.98 -5.44 -19.16
CA ARG A 356 3.54 -5.68 -19.37
C ARG A 356 2.67 -4.68 -18.61
N TYR A 357 3.24 -3.60 -18.09
CA TYR A 357 2.51 -2.64 -17.25
C TYR A 357 1.32 -2.00 -17.98
N PHE A 358 1.43 -1.79 -19.30
CA PHE A 358 0.34 -1.27 -20.11
C PHE A 358 -0.94 -2.13 -20.04
N ILE A 359 -0.80 -3.46 -19.89
CA ILE A 359 -1.94 -4.38 -19.73
C ILE A 359 -2.64 -4.11 -18.38
N TYR A 360 -1.86 -3.96 -17.31
CA TYR A 360 -2.41 -3.61 -16.01
C TYR A 360 -3.12 -2.26 -16.04
N ASP A 361 -2.49 -1.24 -16.61
CA ASP A 361 -3.04 0.12 -16.68
C ASP A 361 -4.36 0.17 -17.47
N LEU A 362 -4.41 -0.54 -18.59
CA LEU A 362 -5.63 -0.67 -19.42
C LEU A 362 -6.76 -1.43 -18.70
N LEU A 363 -6.43 -2.50 -17.98
CA LEU A 363 -7.42 -3.34 -17.28
C LEU A 363 -7.83 -2.76 -15.90
N SER A 364 -7.07 -1.83 -15.34
CA SER A 364 -7.29 -1.32 -13.98
C SER A 364 -8.67 -0.67 -13.77
N PRO A 365 -9.30 0.04 -14.73
CA PRO A 365 -10.67 0.52 -14.59
C PRO A 365 -11.69 -0.61 -14.44
N LEU A 366 -11.50 -1.72 -15.13
CA LEU A 366 -12.42 -2.88 -15.06
C LEU A 366 -12.37 -3.53 -13.67
N TRP A 367 -11.18 -3.66 -13.09
CA TRP A 367 -11.03 -4.16 -11.71
C TRP A 367 -11.68 -3.25 -10.68
N ALA A 368 -11.58 -1.94 -10.87
CA ALA A 368 -12.22 -0.96 -10.01
C ALA A 368 -13.75 -1.02 -10.09
N LEU A 369 -14.30 -1.19 -11.29
CA LEU A 369 -15.74 -1.41 -11.48
C LEU A 369 -16.21 -2.72 -10.85
N ALA A 370 -15.48 -3.81 -11.06
CA ALA A 370 -15.78 -5.11 -10.43
C ALA A 370 -15.80 -5.01 -8.91
N LEU A 371 -14.83 -4.30 -8.31
CA LEU A 371 -14.79 -4.03 -6.88
C LEU A 371 -15.99 -3.21 -6.43
N GLY A 372 -16.35 -2.13 -7.16
CA GLY A 372 -17.51 -1.31 -6.86
C GLY A 372 -18.80 -2.14 -6.80
N VAL A 373 -19.03 -3.01 -7.80
CA VAL A 373 -20.19 -3.92 -7.83
C VAL A 373 -20.17 -4.93 -6.68
N MET A 374 -19.00 -5.48 -6.34
CA MET A 374 -18.86 -6.41 -5.20
C MET A 374 -19.19 -5.76 -3.87
N LEU A 375 -18.79 -4.50 -3.68
CA LEU A 375 -19.05 -3.76 -2.45
C LEU A 375 -20.53 -3.37 -2.28
N LEU A 376 -21.25 -3.15 -3.39
CA LEU A 376 -22.69 -2.89 -3.37
C LEU A 376 -23.50 -4.11 -2.92
N ARG A 377 -23.03 -5.32 -3.21
CA ARG A 377 -23.71 -6.58 -2.85
C ARG A 377 -23.40 -7.07 -1.43
N ARG A 378 -22.62 -6.35 -0.65
CA ARG A 378 -22.14 -6.80 0.66
C ARG A 378 -23.19 -6.50 1.74
N ASP A 379 -23.54 -7.53 2.51
CA ASP A 379 -24.35 -7.41 3.72
C ASP A 379 -23.56 -6.68 4.81
N ASP A 380 -24.08 -5.55 5.31
CA ASP A 380 -23.45 -4.70 6.33
C ASP A 380 -23.30 -5.40 7.70
N ARG A 381 -23.83 -6.60 7.86
CA ARG A 381 -23.82 -7.38 9.11
C ARG A 381 -22.44 -7.97 9.48
N VAL A 382 -21.50 -8.02 8.53
CA VAL A 382 -20.14 -8.53 8.76
C VAL A 382 -19.27 -7.54 9.55
N TRP A 383 -19.82 -6.38 9.92
CA TRP A 383 -19.10 -5.26 10.52
C TRP A 383 -19.52 -4.95 11.97
N ARG A 384 -20.25 -5.84 12.61
CA ARG A 384 -20.64 -5.71 14.03
C ARG A 384 -19.73 -6.50 14.92
#